data_545275fb9d7d3b8cac84bcae3d624c3d
#
_entry.id   545275fb9d7d3b8cac84bcae3d624c3d
#
_cell.length_a   1.000
_cell.length_b   1.000
_cell.length_c   1.000
_cell.angle_alpha   90.00
_cell.angle_beta   90.00
_cell.angle_gamma   90.00
#
_symmetry.space_group_name_H-M   'P 1'
#
loop_
_entity.id
_entity.type
_entity.pdbx_description
1 polymer ?
#
loop_
_entity_poly.entity_id
_entity_poly.type
_entity_poly.pdbx_seq_one_letter_code
_entity_poly.pdbx_strand_id
1 'polypeptide(L)'
;ITAIEQYKVVFLLRKGSYYDVYRVVDNKDGKYFLKLINLAKLDELQFNPATDQICEIEMKREISHPNIMRQIDSGEAIIDGQRYAYSVSDFIPGELLSENISRKGGCSIYDMKHIVTGLLNALKYLHSQKEPIIFNGISPNRIMLNLSSGTPIPLLMDFDHARKLNKVNLKCYMKGLSPFYLA
;
A
#
# COMPACT_ATOMS: atom_id res chain seq x y z
N ILE A 1 17.56 9.98 -7.84
CA ILE A 1 16.42 10.86 -7.46
C ILE A 1 16.74 11.43 -6.11
N THR A 2 16.82 12.76 -6.01
CA THR A 2 17.13 13.48 -4.76
C THR A 2 15.90 14.09 -4.11
N ALA A 3 14.89 14.41 -4.92
CA ALA A 3 13.59 14.93 -4.47
C ALA A 3 12.48 14.54 -5.44
N ILE A 4 11.25 14.51 -4.96
CA ILE A 4 10.01 14.33 -5.71
C ILE A 4 9.04 15.36 -5.17
N GLU A 5 8.74 16.41 -5.98
CA GLU A 5 7.98 17.59 -5.55
C GLU A 5 8.56 18.18 -4.25
N GLN A 6 7.76 18.38 -3.21
CA GLN A 6 8.19 18.89 -1.91
C GLN A 6 8.89 17.86 -1.01
N TYR A 7 9.01 16.62 -1.45
CA TYR A 7 9.56 15.52 -0.66
C TYR A 7 11.02 15.26 -1.01
N LYS A 8 11.92 15.49 -0.05
CA LYS A 8 13.35 15.16 -0.15
C LYS A 8 13.54 13.67 0.09
N VAL A 9 14.17 12.96 -0.84
CA VAL A 9 14.49 11.55 -0.72
C VAL A 9 15.64 11.35 0.28
N VAL A 10 15.41 10.50 1.28
CA VAL A 10 16.43 10.13 2.27
C VAL A 10 17.14 8.85 1.82
N PHE A 11 16.39 7.80 1.51
CA PHE A 11 16.92 6.55 0.93
C PHE A 11 15.83 5.69 0.29
N LEU A 12 16.26 4.78 -0.57
CA LEU A 12 15.42 3.76 -1.18
C LEU A 12 15.17 2.64 -0.17
N LEU A 13 13.91 2.33 0.11
CA LEU A 13 13.50 1.23 0.99
C LEU A 13 13.28 -0.07 0.23
N ARG A 14 12.62 0.01 -0.93
CA ARG A 14 12.28 -1.16 -1.75
C ARG A 14 12.28 -0.79 -3.22
N LYS A 15 12.89 -1.65 -4.04
CA LYS A 15 12.83 -1.58 -5.49
C LYS A 15 11.89 -2.65 -6.02
N GLY A 16 10.87 -2.23 -6.77
CA GLY A 16 9.90 -3.13 -7.40
C GLY A 16 10.05 -3.19 -8.92
N SER A 17 9.18 -3.95 -9.58
CA SER A 17 9.18 -4.09 -11.04
C SER A 17 8.65 -2.84 -11.75
N TYR A 18 7.63 -2.20 -11.19
CA TYR A 18 6.98 -1.02 -11.74
C TYR A 18 6.87 0.15 -10.75
N TYR A 19 7.27 -0.03 -9.48
CA TYR A 19 7.33 1.03 -8.48
C TYR A 19 8.52 0.88 -7.56
N ASP A 20 8.98 1.99 -7.02
CA ASP A 20 9.98 2.04 -5.95
C ASP A 20 9.38 2.70 -4.72
N VAL A 21 9.83 2.31 -3.53
CA VAL A 21 9.40 2.91 -2.26
C VAL A 21 10.58 3.60 -1.61
N TYR A 22 10.40 4.86 -1.28
CA TYR A 22 11.40 5.71 -0.65
C TYR A 22 10.97 6.14 0.75
N ARG A 23 11.94 6.30 1.64
CA ARG A 23 11.78 7.14 2.80
C ARG A 23 12.04 8.59 2.38
N VAL A 24 11.11 9.47 2.70
CA VAL A 24 11.21 10.89 2.36
C VAL A 24 10.92 11.76 3.58
N VAL A 25 11.33 13.03 3.50
CA VAL A 25 10.99 14.07 4.46
C VAL A 25 10.42 15.28 3.71
N ASP A 26 9.50 16.00 4.34
CA ASP A 26 8.99 17.26 3.85
C ASP A 26 9.82 18.45 4.37
N ASN A 27 9.42 19.67 4.02
CA ASN A 27 10.09 20.92 4.44
C ASN A 27 9.96 21.22 5.94
N LYS A 28 9.17 20.41 6.69
CA LYS A 28 8.96 20.53 8.14
C LYS A 28 9.59 19.38 8.90
N ASP A 29 10.49 18.60 8.25
CA ASP A 29 11.09 17.37 8.78
C ASP A 29 10.09 16.25 9.10
N GLY A 30 8.86 16.33 8.57
CA GLY A 30 7.90 15.24 8.60
C GLY A 30 8.42 14.05 7.82
N LYS A 31 8.27 12.85 8.39
CA LYS A 31 8.77 11.59 7.81
C LYS A 31 7.64 10.83 7.14
N TYR A 32 7.90 10.32 5.92
CA TYR A 32 6.87 9.64 5.12
C TYR A 32 7.45 8.48 4.33
N PHE A 33 6.57 7.59 3.89
CA PHE A 33 6.82 6.64 2.80
C PHE A 33 6.29 7.24 1.50
N LEU A 34 7.09 7.23 0.45
CA LEU A 34 6.69 7.64 -0.89
C LEU A 34 6.84 6.45 -1.84
N LYS A 35 5.72 6.01 -2.42
CA LYS A 35 5.66 5.02 -3.51
C LYS A 35 5.70 5.78 -4.83
N LEU A 36 6.75 5.57 -5.63
CA LEU A 36 6.93 6.16 -6.95
C LEU A 36 6.64 5.11 -8.01
N ILE A 37 5.62 5.32 -8.82
CA ILE A 37 5.08 4.35 -9.76
C ILE A 37 5.41 4.78 -11.18
N ASN A 38 6.11 3.93 -11.94
CA ASN A 38 6.41 4.19 -13.35
C ASN A 38 5.18 3.91 -14.22
N LEU A 39 4.58 4.96 -14.79
CA LEU A 39 3.35 4.84 -15.58
C LEU A 39 3.51 4.00 -16.84
N ALA A 40 4.68 4.02 -17.46
CA ALA A 40 4.95 3.23 -18.67
C ALA A 40 5.04 1.71 -18.42
N LYS A 41 5.13 1.29 -17.15
CA LYS A 41 5.20 -0.12 -16.76
C LYS A 41 3.88 -0.67 -16.22
N LEU A 42 2.86 0.18 -16.10
CA LEU A 42 1.55 -0.23 -15.63
C LEU A 42 0.75 -0.92 -16.75
N ASP A 43 -0.12 -1.83 -16.33
CA ASP A 43 -1.14 -2.44 -17.18
C ASP A 43 -2.35 -1.50 -17.28
N GLU A 44 -3.04 -1.47 -18.43
CA GLU A 44 -4.27 -0.68 -18.63
C GLU A 44 -5.32 -0.93 -17.55
N LEU A 45 -5.36 -2.14 -17.00
CA LEU A 45 -6.28 -2.52 -15.94
C LEU A 45 -6.01 -1.85 -14.58
N GLN A 46 -4.86 -1.20 -14.43
CA GLN A 46 -4.51 -0.45 -13.22
C GLN A 46 -4.98 1.00 -13.30
N PHE A 47 -5.47 1.44 -14.46
CA PHE A 47 -6.06 2.76 -14.64
C PHE A 47 -7.59 2.70 -14.56
N ASN A 48 -8.18 3.75 -14.04
CA ASN A 48 -9.62 3.96 -14.10
C ASN A 48 -9.95 4.53 -15.50
N PRO A 49 -10.73 3.81 -16.32
CA PRO A 49 -11.01 4.25 -17.70
C PRO A 49 -11.83 5.55 -17.80
N ALA A 50 -12.47 5.98 -16.71
CA ALA A 50 -13.24 7.22 -16.69
C ALA A 50 -12.40 8.45 -16.31
N THR A 51 -11.32 8.28 -15.55
CA THR A 51 -10.52 9.39 -15.02
C THR A 51 -9.07 9.35 -15.47
N ASP A 52 -8.63 8.26 -16.11
CA ASP A 52 -7.24 7.98 -16.49
C ASP A 52 -6.25 8.01 -15.30
N GLN A 53 -6.79 7.90 -14.08
CA GLN A 53 -5.99 7.85 -12.85
C GLN A 53 -5.72 6.41 -12.41
N ILE A 54 -4.67 6.22 -11.62
CA ILE A 54 -4.34 4.92 -11.05
C ILE A 54 -5.39 4.53 -10.01
N CYS A 55 -6.03 3.37 -10.21
CA CYS A 55 -7.11 2.87 -9.34
C CYS A 55 -6.70 2.80 -7.86
N GLU A 56 -5.46 2.38 -7.57
CA GLU A 56 -4.92 2.33 -6.20
C GLU A 56 -4.94 3.72 -5.54
N ILE A 57 -4.46 4.74 -6.25
CA ILE A 57 -4.36 6.11 -5.73
C ILE A 57 -5.74 6.71 -5.50
N GLU A 58 -6.66 6.56 -6.45
CA GLU A 58 -8.04 7.06 -6.30
C GLU A 58 -8.75 6.39 -5.12
N MET A 59 -8.67 5.08 -5.02
CA MET A 59 -9.29 4.31 -3.95
C MET A 59 -8.80 4.77 -2.57
N LYS A 60 -7.48 4.93 -2.41
CA LYS A 60 -6.87 5.31 -1.13
C LYS A 60 -7.20 6.73 -0.69
N ARG A 61 -7.61 7.63 -1.59
CA ARG A 61 -8.09 8.99 -1.22
C ARG A 61 -9.39 8.96 -0.40
N GLU A 62 -10.23 7.96 -0.63
CA GLU A 62 -11.56 7.82 0.01
C GLU A 62 -11.54 6.94 1.25
N ILE A 63 -10.42 6.24 1.52
CA ILE A 63 -10.28 5.27 2.60
C ILE A 63 -9.62 5.90 3.81
N SER A 64 -10.27 5.76 4.98
CA SER A 64 -9.71 6.14 6.28
C SER A 64 -10.10 5.11 7.33
N HIS A 65 -9.12 4.33 7.81
CA HIS A 65 -9.32 3.29 8.82
C HIS A 65 -8.01 3.03 9.60
N PRO A 66 -8.05 2.80 10.92
CA PRO A 66 -6.85 2.62 11.76
C PRO A 66 -5.97 1.43 11.37
N ASN A 67 -6.53 0.42 10.69
CA ASN A 67 -5.78 -0.75 10.21
C ASN A 67 -5.51 -0.71 8.69
N ILE A 68 -5.54 0.47 8.09
CA ILE A 68 -5.17 0.70 6.69
C ILE A 68 -4.17 1.84 6.63
N MET A 69 -3.06 1.65 5.91
CA MET A 69 -2.05 2.69 5.71
C MET A 69 -2.66 3.88 4.97
N ARG A 70 -2.74 5.02 5.65
CA ARG A 70 -3.36 6.25 5.13
C ARG A 70 -2.50 6.87 4.02
N GLN A 71 -3.13 7.25 2.92
CA GLN A 71 -2.55 8.13 1.91
C GLN A 71 -2.79 9.58 2.33
N ILE A 72 -1.73 10.37 2.39
CA ILE A 72 -1.79 11.79 2.79
C ILE A 72 -1.63 12.74 1.60
N ASP A 73 -0.94 12.27 0.56
CA ASP A 73 -0.70 13.05 -0.65
C ASP A 73 -0.51 12.12 -1.86
N SER A 74 -0.74 12.63 -3.05
CA SER A 74 -0.49 11.92 -4.30
C SER A 74 -0.48 12.90 -5.47
N GLY A 75 0.27 12.57 -6.51
CA GLY A 75 0.36 13.38 -7.72
C GLY A 75 1.14 12.69 -8.81
N GLU A 76 1.54 13.45 -9.82
CA GLU A 76 2.41 13.01 -10.89
C GLU A 76 3.71 13.81 -10.89
N ALA A 77 4.79 13.21 -11.37
CA ALA A 77 6.09 13.84 -11.54
C ALA A 77 6.72 13.38 -12.85
N ILE A 78 7.54 14.24 -13.45
CA ILE A 78 8.37 13.91 -14.62
C ILE A 78 9.81 13.84 -14.13
N ILE A 79 10.44 12.68 -14.28
CA ILE A 79 11.82 12.44 -13.86
C ILE A 79 12.57 11.86 -15.06
N ASP A 80 13.63 12.56 -15.50
CA ASP A 80 14.43 12.20 -16.68
C ASP A 80 13.57 11.95 -17.95
N GLY A 81 12.54 12.79 -18.16
CA GLY A 81 11.61 12.69 -19.27
C GLY A 81 10.57 11.57 -19.16
N GLN A 82 10.57 10.79 -18.10
CA GLN A 82 9.63 9.70 -17.83
C GLN A 82 8.53 10.16 -16.89
N ARG A 83 7.26 9.79 -17.18
CA ARG A 83 6.13 10.09 -16.28
C ARG A 83 6.02 9.04 -15.16
N TYR A 84 5.83 9.55 -13.96
CA TYR A 84 5.57 8.78 -12.74
C TYR A 84 4.34 9.32 -12.03
N ALA A 85 3.63 8.44 -11.35
CA ALA A 85 2.74 8.85 -10.28
C ALA A 85 3.40 8.59 -8.94
N TYR A 86 3.05 9.39 -7.92
CA TYR A 86 3.50 9.13 -6.56
C TYR A 86 2.32 9.10 -5.57
N SER A 87 2.48 8.31 -4.53
CA SER A 87 1.58 8.24 -3.39
C SER A 87 2.39 8.33 -2.11
N VAL A 88 2.03 9.26 -1.23
CA VAL A 88 2.71 9.48 0.04
C VAL A 88 1.83 8.98 1.18
N SER A 89 2.43 8.26 2.10
CA SER A 89 1.77 7.70 3.29
C SER A 89 2.53 8.06 4.55
N ASP A 90 1.83 8.05 5.69
CA ASP A 90 2.45 8.27 6.98
C ASP A 90 3.62 7.29 7.22
N PHE A 91 4.69 7.78 7.83
CA PHE A 91 5.77 6.92 8.30
C PHE A 91 5.30 6.12 9.52
N ILE A 92 5.39 4.81 9.43
CA ILE A 92 5.01 3.89 10.50
C ILE A 92 6.28 3.32 11.13
N PRO A 93 6.52 3.56 12.45
CA PRO A 93 7.63 2.94 13.16
C PRO A 93 7.36 1.44 13.36
N GLY A 94 8.00 0.62 12.57
CA GLY A 94 7.77 -0.82 12.58
C GLY A 94 8.41 -1.54 11.40
N GLU A 95 7.88 -2.70 11.08
CA GLU A 95 8.39 -3.58 10.03
C GLU A 95 7.25 -4.31 9.32
N LEU A 96 7.52 -4.91 8.17
CA LEU A 96 6.57 -5.79 7.50
C LEU A 96 6.29 -7.04 8.35
N LEU A 97 5.07 -7.56 8.29
CA LEU A 97 4.73 -8.83 8.97
C LEU A 97 5.65 -9.97 8.51
N SER A 98 6.04 -10.02 7.24
CA SER A 98 7.01 -10.99 6.71
C SER A 98 8.39 -10.88 7.38
N GLU A 99 8.87 -9.67 7.60
CA GLU A 99 10.16 -9.41 8.27
C GLU A 99 10.07 -9.80 9.74
N ASN A 100 8.96 -9.45 10.41
CA ASN A 100 8.71 -9.82 11.80
C ASN A 100 8.70 -11.34 11.99
N ILE A 101 7.97 -12.08 11.12
CA ILE A 101 7.93 -13.54 11.14
C ILE A 101 9.34 -14.13 10.91
N SER A 102 10.06 -13.64 9.90
CA SER A 102 11.42 -14.13 9.58
C SER A 102 12.40 -13.87 10.74
N ARG A 103 12.33 -12.71 11.36
CA ARG A 103 13.22 -12.33 12.46
C ARG A 103 12.91 -13.09 13.76
N LYS A 104 11.63 -13.34 14.05
CA LYS A 104 11.20 -14.01 15.31
C LYS A 104 11.07 -15.53 15.16
N GLY A 105 11.10 -16.08 13.94
CA GLY A 105 10.82 -17.49 13.68
C GLY A 105 9.34 -17.87 13.81
N GLY A 106 8.43 -16.88 13.94
CA GLY A 106 7.00 -17.08 14.08
C GLY A 106 6.32 -15.90 14.74
N CYS A 107 5.05 -16.09 15.08
CA CYS A 107 4.22 -15.09 15.74
C CYS A 107 3.60 -15.70 17.01
N SER A 108 3.64 -15.00 18.14
CA SER A 108 2.94 -15.44 19.34
C SER A 108 1.43 -15.48 19.12
N ILE A 109 0.72 -16.36 19.87
CA ILE A 109 -0.76 -16.43 19.80
C ILE A 109 -1.37 -15.07 20.16
N TYR A 110 -0.77 -14.37 21.12
CA TYR A 110 -1.19 -13.04 21.52
C TYR A 110 -1.08 -12.02 20.37
N ASP A 111 0.10 -11.90 19.76
CA ASP A 111 0.34 -11.00 18.63
C ASP A 111 -0.57 -11.37 17.44
N MET A 112 -0.69 -12.67 17.14
CA MET A 112 -1.53 -13.17 16.05
C MET A 112 -2.99 -12.77 16.24
N LYS A 113 -3.54 -12.86 17.45
CA LYS A 113 -4.92 -12.44 17.75
C LYS A 113 -5.11 -10.95 17.44
N HIS A 114 -4.17 -10.08 17.81
CA HIS A 114 -4.25 -8.65 17.54
C HIS A 114 -4.13 -8.36 16.04
N ILE A 115 -3.19 -9.01 15.37
CA ILE A 115 -2.97 -8.86 13.93
C ILE A 115 -4.22 -9.29 13.15
N VAL A 116 -4.74 -10.49 13.41
CA VAL A 116 -5.92 -11.01 12.69
C VAL A 116 -7.15 -10.15 12.96
N THR A 117 -7.38 -9.74 14.22
CA THR A 117 -8.52 -8.87 14.57
C THR A 117 -8.44 -7.53 13.82
N GLY A 118 -7.27 -6.89 13.78
CA GLY A 118 -7.09 -5.63 13.04
C GLY A 118 -7.31 -5.79 11.54
N LEU A 119 -6.81 -6.86 10.95
CA LEU A 119 -7.03 -7.16 9.51
C LEU A 119 -8.51 -7.41 9.21
N LEU A 120 -9.22 -8.17 10.04
CA LEU A 120 -10.65 -8.40 9.88
C LEU A 120 -11.47 -7.10 9.99
N ASN A 121 -11.08 -6.20 10.89
CA ASN A 121 -11.71 -4.88 11.00
C ASN A 121 -11.47 -4.04 9.72
N ALA A 122 -10.26 -4.05 9.17
CA ALA A 122 -9.97 -3.38 7.90
C ALA A 122 -10.80 -3.97 6.75
N LEU A 123 -10.89 -5.29 6.62
CA LEU A 123 -11.68 -5.94 5.59
C LEU A 123 -13.17 -5.65 5.74
N LYS A 124 -13.71 -5.73 6.97
CA LYS A 124 -15.09 -5.35 7.25
C LYS A 124 -15.37 -3.92 6.80
N TYR A 125 -14.47 -2.98 7.10
CA TYR A 125 -14.59 -1.60 6.66
C TYR A 125 -14.59 -1.49 5.12
N LEU A 126 -13.67 -2.15 4.42
CA LEU A 126 -13.60 -2.13 2.95
C LEU A 126 -14.86 -2.73 2.30
N HIS A 127 -15.37 -3.82 2.85
CA HIS A 127 -16.58 -4.49 2.34
C HIS A 127 -17.87 -3.71 2.64
N SER A 128 -17.87 -2.84 3.65
CA SER A 128 -19.04 -2.01 4.01
C SER A 128 -19.11 -0.68 3.26
N GLN A 129 -18.17 -0.37 2.37
CA GLN A 129 -18.23 0.84 1.56
C GLN A 129 -19.45 0.82 0.62
N LYS A 130 -19.92 1.99 0.19
CA LYS A 130 -21.03 2.12 -0.80
C LYS A 130 -20.76 1.28 -2.05
N GLU A 131 -19.53 1.29 -2.53
CA GLU A 131 -18.99 0.34 -3.51
C GLU A 131 -17.99 -0.54 -2.78
N PRO A 132 -18.36 -1.79 -2.40
CA PRO A 132 -17.48 -2.67 -1.65
C PRO A 132 -16.13 -2.86 -2.35
N ILE A 133 -15.05 -2.79 -1.58
CA ILE A 133 -13.69 -2.93 -2.07
C ILE A 133 -13.18 -4.31 -1.65
N ILE A 134 -12.79 -5.10 -2.64
CA ILE A 134 -12.11 -6.38 -2.43
C ILE A 134 -10.62 -6.12 -2.49
N PHE A 135 -9.90 -6.42 -1.41
CA PHE A 135 -8.46 -6.10 -1.28
C PHE A 135 -7.59 -6.97 -2.19
N ASN A 136 -7.91 -8.25 -2.35
CA ASN A 136 -7.17 -9.29 -3.08
C ASN A 136 -5.71 -9.47 -2.62
N GLY A 137 -5.30 -10.72 -2.46
CA GLY A 137 -3.91 -11.08 -2.20
C GLY A 137 -3.37 -10.57 -0.86
N ILE A 138 -4.07 -10.83 0.25
CA ILE A 138 -3.55 -10.57 1.59
C ILE A 138 -2.32 -11.46 1.80
N SER A 139 -1.18 -10.82 2.06
CA SER A 139 0.07 -11.53 2.31
C SER A 139 0.91 -10.79 3.36
N PRO A 140 1.83 -11.46 4.06
CA PRO A 140 2.68 -10.83 5.06
C PRO A 140 3.52 -9.66 4.53
N ASN A 141 3.80 -9.61 3.23
CA ASN A 141 4.52 -8.51 2.56
C ASN A 141 3.66 -7.26 2.32
N ARG A 142 2.33 -7.35 2.53
CA ARG A 142 1.36 -6.27 2.35
C ARG A 142 0.76 -5.79 3.65
N ILE A 143 1.37 -6.20 4.76
CA ILE A 143 0.96 -5.84 6.11
C ILE A 143 2.15 -5.18 6.80
N MET A 144 2.01 -3.89 7.13
CA MET A 144 2.93 -3.17 8.00
C MET A 144 2.47 -3.35 9.45
N LEU A 145 3.39 -3.65 10.34
CA LEU A 145 3.14 -3.68 11.78
C LEU A 145 3.64 -2.38 12.40
N ASN A 146 2.75 -1.60 12.97
CA ASN A 146 3.15 -0.50 13.86
C ASN A 146 3.48 -1.10 15.24
N LEU A 147 4.71 -0.91 15.67
CA LEU A 147 5.25 -1.48 16.93
C LEU A 147 5.42 -0.44 18.04
N SER A 148 4.95 0.79 17.85
CA SER A 148 5.16 1.91 18.79
C SER A 148 4.52 1.68 20.17
N SER A 149 3.42 0.92 20.24
CA SER A 149 2.63 0.72 21.46
C SER A 149 2.98 -0.56 22.24
N GLY A 150 4.00 -1.31 21.79
CA GLY A 150 4.34 -2.62 22.36
C GLY A 150 3.44 -3.78 21.90
N THR A 151 2.20 -3.50 21.51
CA THR A 151 1.30 -4.47 20.85
C THR A 151 1.29 -4.18 19.35
N PRO A 152 1.50 -5.18 18.47
CA PRO A 152 1.54 -4.94 17.04
C PRO A 152 0.18 -4.53 16.49
N ILE A 153 0.12 -3.38 15.83
CA ILE A 153 -1.07 -2.89 15.13
C ILE A 153 -0.85 -3.11 13.63
N PRO A 154 -1.62 -3.97 12.98
CA PRO A 154 -1.48 -4.22 11.55
C PRO A 154 -2.12 -3.11 10.73
N LEU A 155 -1.45 -2.74 9.62
CA LEU A 155 -1.97 -1.84 8.61
C LEU A 155 -1.86 -2.50 7.23
N LEU A 156 -3.00 -2.64 6.54
CA LEU A 156 -3.01 -3.05 5.14
C LEU A 156 -2.38 -1.96 4.27
N MET A 157 -1.53 -2.37 3.35
CA MET A 157 -0.86 -1.50 2.39
C MET A 157 -0.88 -2.14 0.98
N ASP A 158 -0.42 -1.39 -0.05
CA ASP A 158 -0.35 -1.87 -1.44
C ASP A 158 -1.72 -2.33 -2.01
N PHE A 159 -2.57 -1.36 -2.36
CA PHE A 159 -3.91 -1.56 -2.93
C PHE A 159 -3.90 -1.81 -4.46
N ASP A 160 -2.76 -2.13 -5.04
CA ASP A 160 -2.55 -2.34 -6.48
C ASP A 160 -3.46 -3.43 -7.09
N HIS A 161 -3.83 -4.43 -6.32
CA HIS A 161 -4.77 -5.48 -6.72
C HIS A 161 -6.20 -5.27 -6.18
N ALA A 162 -6.42 -4.28 -5.32
CA ALA A 162 -7.75 -3.98 -4.80
C ALA A 162 -8.70 -3.53 -5.91
N ARG A 163 -9.96 -3.93 -5.83
CA ARG A 163 -10.99 -3.60 -6.85
C ARG A 163 -12.32 -3.28 -6.18
N LYS A 164 -13.04 -2.31 -6.72
CA LYS A 164 -14.45 -2.08 -6.37
C LYS A 164 -15.27 -3.23 -6.97
N LEU A 165 -16.20 -3.80 -6.21
CA LEU A 165 -16.96 -5.01 -6.59
C LEU A 165 -17.71 -4.85 -7.93
N ASN A 166 -18.26 -3.68 -8.20
CA ASN A 166 -19.00 -3.40 -9.43
C ASN A 166 -18.13 -3.30 -10.69
N LYS A 167 -16.79 -3.23 -10.52
CA LYS A 167 -15.81 -3.09 -11.61
C LYS A 167 -14.93 -4.33 -11.73
N VAL A 168 -15.37 -5.43 -11.12
CA VAL A 168 -14.59 -6.67 -11.10
C VAL A 168 -14.57 -7.31 -12.48
N ASN A 169 -13.39 -7.36 -13.09
CA ASN A 169 -13.10 -8.22 -14.22
C ASN A 169 -12.28 -9.41 -13.72
N LEU A 170 -12.85 -10.62 -13.75
CA LEU A 170 -12.22 -11.83 -13.24
C LEU A 170 -10.84 -12.11 -13.85
N LYS A 171 -10.58 -11.65 -15.09
CA LYS A 171 -9.27 -11.78 -15.74
C LYS A 171 -8.16 -10.95 -15.06
N CYS A 172 -8.51 -9.94 -14.27
CA CYS A 172 -7.56 -9.09 -13.55
C CYS A 172 -7.03 -9.70 -12.26
N TYR A 173 -7.71 -10.67 -11.68
CA TYR A 173 -7.40 -11.20 -10.35
C TYR A 173 -6.08 -11.95 -10.25
N MET A 174 -5.63 -12.56 -11.33
CA MET A 174 -4.55 -13.55 -11.29
C MET A 174 -3.17 -12.95 -11.61
N LYS A 175 -3.11 -11.78 -12.25
CA LYS A 175 -1.84 -11.23 -12.72
C LYS A 175 -1.07 -10.55 -11.60
N GLY A 176 0.10 -11.06 -11.27
CA GLY A 176 1.01 -10.48 -10.28
C GLY A 176 0.71 -10.86 -8.82
N LEU A 177 -0.30 -11.67 -8.55
CA LEU A 177 -0.54 -12.23 -7.23
C LEU A 177 0.30 -13.50 -7.02
N SER A 178 0.87 -13.64 -5.81
CA SER A 178 1.54 -14.88 -5.44
C SER A 178 0.51 -16.01 -5.35
N PRO A 179 0.71 -17.16 -6.03
CA PRO A 179 -0.22 -18.27 -5.99
C PRO A 179 -0.44 -18.84 -4.58
N PHE A 180 0.48 -18.60 -3.66
CA PHE A 180 0.35 -19.03 -2.25
C PHE A 180 -0.68 -18.25 -1.44
N TYR A 181 -1.17 -17.09 -1.94
CA TYR A 181 -2.09 -16.20 -1.25
C TYR A 181 -3.36 -15.91 -2.07
N LEU A 182 -3.64 -16.74 -3.06
CA LEU A 182 -4.92 -16.75 -3.77
C LEU A 182 -5.90 -17.59 -2.95
N ALA A 183 -6.87 -16.94 -2.35
CA ALA A 183 -7.99 -17.59 -1.68
C ALA A 183 -9.22 -17.59 -2.58
#